data_3a455da76e291f8f223ba5aca0c590c8
#
_entry.id   3a455da76e291f8f223ba5aca0c590c8
#
_cell.length_a   1.000
_cell.length_b   1.000
_cell.length_c   1.000
_cell.angle_alpha   90.00
_cell.angle_beta   90.00
_cell.angle_gamma   90.00
#
_symmetry.space_group_name_H-M   'P 1'
#
loop_
_entity.id
_entity.type
_entity.pdbx_description
1 polymer ?
#
loop_
_entity_poly.entity_id
_entity_poly.type
_entity_poly.pdbx_seq_one_letter_code
_entity_poly.pdbx_strand_id
1 'polypeptide(L)'
;MHSNLEITPLKRLFGLLKEEKNQVYAIYFYAILNGLITLSLPLGIQAILNFILGGRISTSWVILVIIVALGVAFGGFLQISQLQIMEKLQQRIFSKSGLSIAYRLPKVKTEIMHGEYGPEIVNRFFDTVNLQKGLAKILIDFSAALLQVIFGLLLLSVYHPTFILFGLGLIGILTLIFYFSGPRGMETALKESSYKYQTAYWLEEVGRTLNSFKLVGSTRLPILRADKLIQRYVEFRSKHFSVLIFQYKVMIIFKILIVTSLLVAGSLLLINDQISIGQFVAAEVIIVLVVNSVEKLILSLETVYDTLVAVEKLGHVMDLELEHHSPSDKVI
;
A
#
# COMPACT_ATOMS: atom_id res chain seq x y z
N MET A 1 1.94 36.87 2.48
CA MET A 1 0.65 36.14 2.54
C MET A 1 0.44 35.51 1.18
N HIS A 2 1.18 34.43 0.88
CA HIS A 2 1.04 33.66 -0.36
C HIS A 2 0.30 32.38 0.01
N SER A 3 -0.89 32.23 -0.56
CA SER A 3 -1.67 31.00 -0.53
C SER A 3 -0.92 29.91 -1.34
N ASN A 4 0.08 29.29 -0.73
CA ASN A 4 0.52 28.00 -1.21
C ASN A 4 -0.66 27.06 -1.05
N LEU A 5 -1.33 26.75 -2.16
CA LEU A 5 -2.24 25.61 -2.27
C LEU A 5 -1.46 24.40 -1.78
N GLU A 6 -1.66 24.01 -0.52
CA GLU A 6 -1.01 22.82 0.04
C GLU A 6 -1.36 21.65 -0.86
N ILE A 7 -0.37 21.21 -1.64
CA ILE A 7 -0.52 20.07 -2.52
C ILE A 7 -0.71 18.86 -1.61
N THR A 8 -1.90 18.27 -1.63
CA THR A 8 -2.19 17.11 -0.77
C THR A 8 -1.22 15.96 -1.05
N PRO A 9 -0.85 15.14 -0.03
CA PRO A 9 0.06 13.99 -0.20
C PRO A 9 -0.37 13.06 -1.34
N LEU A 10 -1.66 12.87 -1.54
CA LEU A 10 -2.20 12.09 -2.66
C LEU A 10 -1.86 12.72 -4.03
N LYS A 11 -2.00 14.03 -4.18
CA LYS A 11 -1.64 14.71 -5.44
C LYS A 11 -0.15 14.59 -5.74
N ARG A 12 0.70 14.67 -4.72
CA ARG A 12 2.16 14.46 -4.86
C ARG A 12 2.48 13.03 -5.30
N LEU A 13 1.83 12.03 -4.69
CA LEU A 13 1.98 10.63 -5.07
C LEU A 13 1.58 10.40 -6.53
N PHE A 14 0.41 10.91 -6.94
CA PHE A 14 -0.03 10.80 -8.33
C PHE A 14 0.88 11.55 -9.30
N GLY A 15 1.45 12.70 -8.91
CA GLY A 15 2.45 13.42 -9.69
C GLY A 15 3.68 12.56 -9.96
N LEU A 16 4.22 11.92 -8.93
CA LEU A 16 5.37 11.02 -9.02
C LEU A 16 5.07 9.81 -9.92
N LEU A 17 3.90 9.19 -9.76
CA LEU A 17 3.49 8.05 -10.60
C LEU A 17 3.27 8.47 -12.07
N LYS A 18 2.81 9.69 -12.32
CA LYS A 18 2.62 10.23 -13.67
C LYS A 18 3.95 10.42 -14.40
N GLU A 19 5.02 10.78 -13.69
CA GLU A 19 6.36 10.89 -14.28
C GLU A 19 6.90 9.52 -14.75
N GLU A 20 6.53 8.44 -14.04
CA GLU A 20 6.96 7.08 -14.32
C GLU A 20 5.82 6.23 -14.95
N LYS A 21 4.92 6.86 -15.70
CA LYS A 21 3.69 6.26 -16.23
C LYS A 21 3.90 4.96 -17.01
N ASN A 22 4.99 4.85 -17.76
CA ASN A 22 5.23 3.67 -18.60
C ASN A 22 5.47 2.42 -17.74
N GLN A 23 6.24 2.55 -16.66
CA GLN A 23 6.48 1.46 -15.70
C GLN A 23 5.22 1.12 -14.93
N VAL A 24 4.48 2.14 -14.50
CA VAL A 24 3.20 1.98 -13.80
C VAL A 24 2.18 1.25 -14.67
N TYR A 25 2.03 1.64 -15.94
CA TYR A 25 1.15 0.94 -16.88
C TYR A 25 1.58 -0.52 -17.13
N ALA A 26 2.87 -0.79 -17.25
CA ALA A 26 3.35 -2.16 -17.39
C ALA A 26 3.04 -3.00 -16.15
N ILE A 27 3.24 -2.46 -14.93
CA ILE A 27 2.89 -3.15 -13.68
C ILE A 27 1.40 -3.50 -13.63
N TYR A 28 0.52 -2.54 -13.96
CA TYR A 28 -0.93 -2.78 -13.98
C TYR A 28 -1.35 -3.76 -15.07
N PHE A 29 -0.73 -3.69 -16.25
CA PHE A 29 -0.99 -4.65 -17.33
C PHE A 29 -0.68 -6.09 -16.88
N TYR A 30 0.48 -6.33 -16.28
CA TYR A 30 0.82 -7.63 -15.74
C TYR A 30 -0.08 -8.04 -14.57
N ALA A 31 -0.49 -7.09 -13.71
CA ALA A 31 -1.41 -7.35 -12.61
C ALA A 31 -2.79 -7.82 -13.12
N ILE A 32 -3.33 -7.17 -14.16
CA ILE A 32 -4.62 -7.53 -14.77
C ILE A 32 -4.54 -8.92 -15.39
N LEU A 33 -3.51 -9.19 -16.18
CA LEU A 33 -3.32 -10.53 -16.78
C LEU A 33 -3.18 -11.62 -15.71
N ASN A 34 -2.36 -11.37 -14.68
CA ASN A 34 -2.18 -12.29 -13.57
C ASN A 34 -3.50 -12.52 -12.79
N GLY A 35 -4.27 -11.46 -12.55
CA GLY A 35 -5.58 -11.53 -11.91
C GLY A 35 -6.57 -12.41 -12.69
N LEU A 36 -6.62 -12.26 -14.00
CA LEU A 36 -7.46 -13.11 -14.88
C LEU A 36 -7.00 -14.59 -14.84
N ILE A 37 -5.69 -14.83 -14.89
CA ILE A 37 -5.14 -16.20 -14.84
C ILE A 37 -5.43 -16.85 -13.48
N THR A 38 -5.36 -16.10 -12.39
CA THR A 38 -5.65 -16.62 -11.05
C THR A 38 -7.09 -17.16 -10.94
N LEU A 39 -8.04 -16.60 -11.70
CA LEU A 39 -9.41 -17.14 -11.77
C LEU A 39 -9.51 -18.45 -12.53
N SER A 40 -8.51 -18.84 -13.31
CA SER A 40 -8.50 -20.14 -13.99
C SER A 40 -8.47 -21.31 -13.00
N LEU A 41 -7.94 -21.11 -11.80
CA LEU A 41 -7.86 -22.13 -10.76
C LEU A 41 -9.24 -22.55 -10.23
N PRO A 42 -10.12 -21.65 -9.73
CA PRO A 42 -11.46 -22.06 -9.31
C PRO A 42 -12.31 -22.62 -10.48
N LEU A 43 -12.20 -22.05 -11.68
CA LEU A 43 -12.88 -22.58 -12.86
C LEU A 43 -12.35 -23.97 -13.26
N GLY A 44 -11.05 -24.19 -13.15
CA GLY A 44 -10.43 -25.49 -13.38
C GLY A 44 -10.90 -26.53 -12.36
N ILE A 45 -10.97 -26.18 -11.07
CA ILE A 45 -11.49 -27.04 -10.00
C ILE A 45 -12.94 -27.39 -10.29
N GLN A 46 -13.79 -26.44 -10.66
CA GLN A 46 -15.18 -26.68 -11.03
C GLN A 46 -15.29 -27.70 -12.19
N ALA A 47 -14.54 -27.51 -13.26
CA ALA A 47 -14.57 -28.37 -14.41
C ALA A 47 -14.05 -29.76 -14.07
N ILE A 48 -12.98 -29.89 -13.29
CA ILE A 48 -12.45 -31.19 -12.82
C ILE A 48 -13.48 -31.92 -11.98
N LEU A 49 -14.15 -31.25 -11.04
CA LEU A 49 -15.20 -31.83 -10.21
C LEU A 49 -16.37 -32.33 -11.06
N ASN A 50 -16.81 -31.56 -12.05
CA ASN A 50 -17.89 -31.97 -12.94
C ASN A 50 -17.52 -33.23 -13.76
N PHE A 51 -16.25 -33.38 -14.20
CA PHE A 51 -15.78 -34.61 -14.85
C PHE A 51 -15.78 -35.79 -13.90
N ILE A 52 -15.30 -35.62 -12.66
CA ILE A 52 -15.25 -36.70 -11.65
C ILE A 52 -16.66 -37.18 -11.29
N LEU A 53 -17.59 -36.25 -11.02
CA LEU A 53 -18.98 -36.56 -10.68
C LEU A 53 -19.73 -37.23 -11.85
N GLY A 54 -19.37 -36.90 -13.10
CA GLY A 54 -19.88 -37.56 -14.29
C GLY A 54 -19.30 -38.92 -14.55
N GLY A 55 -18.43 -39.46 -13.68
CA GLY A 55 -17.82 -40.81 -13.79
C GLY A 55 -16.88 -41.00 -14.99
N ARG A 56 -16.42 -39.91 -15.62
CA ARG A 56 -15.62 -39.95 -16.85
C ARG A 56 -14.22 -39.40 -16.63
N ILE A 57 -13.29 -40.27 -16.28
CA ILE A 57 -11.85 -39.93 -16.39
C ILE A 57 -11.49 -40.11 -17.88
N SER A 58 -11.41 -38.99 -18.59
CA SER A 58 -11.16 -38.98 -20.04
C SER A 58 -9.88 -38.18 -20.34
N THR A 59 -9.38 -38.27 -21.58
CA THR A 59 -8.28 -37.46 -22.09
C THR A 59 -8.52 -35.94 -21.83
N SER A 60 -9.78 -35.51 -21.88
CA SER A 60 -10.18 -34.13 -21.58
C SER A 60 -9.83 -33.69 -20.16
N TRP A 61 -9.94 -34.59 -19.18
CA TRP A 61 -9.52 -34.29 -17.79
C TRP A 61 -8.02 -34.04 -17.71
N VAL A 62 -7.18 -34.86 -18.37
CA VAL A 62 -5.71 -34.66 -18.40
C VAL A 62 -5.35 -33.33 -19.04
N ILE A 63 -5.96 -32.99 -20.18
CA ILE A 63 -5.75 -31.74 -20.88
C ILE A 63 -6.12 -30.55 -19.98
N LEU A 64 -7.21 -30.62 -19.25
CA LEU A 64 -7.67 -29.58 -18.35
C LEU A 64 -6.66 -29.34 -17.20
N VAL A 65 -6.15 -30.40 -16.58
CA VAL A 65 -5.13 -30.33 -15.53
C VAL A 65 -3.87 -29.66 -16.06
N ILE A 66 -3.43 -30.03 -17.29
CA ILE A 66 -2.27 -29.40 -17.93
C ILE A 66 -2.51 -27.89 -18.17
N ILE A 67 -3.68 -27.50 -18.67
CA ILE A 67 -4.03 -26.11 -18.92
C ILE A 67 -4.00 -25.29 -17.62
N VAL A 68 -4.56 -25.81 -16.53
CA VAL A 68 -4.54 -25.16 -15.22
C VAL A 68 -3.10 -25.00 -14.72
N ALA A 69 -2.29 -26.07 -14.82
CA ALA A 69 -0.89 -26.04 -14.41
C ALA A 69 -0.06 -25.00 -15.22
N LEU A 70 -0.27 -24.96 -16.54
CA LEU A 70 0.36 -23.95 -17.41
C LEU A 70 -0.11 -22.53 -17.06
N GLY A 71 -1.39 -22.36 -16.72
CA GLY A 71 -1.93 -21.08 -16.25
C GLY A 71 -1.22 -20.60 -14.99
N VAL A 72 -1.06 -21.45 -13.99
CA VAL A 72 -0.34 -21.14 -12.75
C VAL A 72 1.13 -20.79 -13.03
N ALA A 73 1.82 -21.56 -13.89
CA ALA A 73 3.20 -21.29 -14.26
C ALA A 73 3.35 -19.95 -14.99
N PHE A 74 2.43 -19.64 -15.90
CA PHE A 74 2.42 -18.37 -16.63
C PHE A 74 2.11 -17.18 -15.70
N GLY A 75 1.19 -17.35 -14.73
CA GLY A 75 0.95 -16.35 -13.68
C GLY A 75 2.21 -16.05 -12.87
N GLY A 76 2.97 -17.09 -12.48
CA GLY A 76 4.26 -16.92 -11.81
C GLY A 76 5.28 -16.14 -12.65
N PHE A 77 5.35 -16.41 -13.96
CA PHE A 77 6.21 -15.64 -14.88
C PHE A 77 5.83 -14.16 -14.95
N LEU A 78 4.52 -13.86 -15.04
CA LEU A 78 4.04 -12.46 -15.03
C LEU A 78 4.37 -11.75 -13.72
N GLN A 79 4.26 -12.44 -12.59
CA GLN A 79 4.62 -11.90 -11.29
C GLN A 79 6.11 -11.57 -11.18
N ILE A 80 6.99 -12.44 -11.67
CA ILE A 80 8.43 -12.19 -11.72
C ILE A 80 8.73 -10.95 -12.60
N SER A 81 8.10 -10.85 -13.77
CA SER A 81 8.25 -9.70 -14.65
C SER A 81 7.82 -8.39 -13.99
N GLN A 82 6.71 -8.42 -13.25
CA GLN A 82 6.20 -7.28 -12.48
C GLN A 82 7.20 -6.84 -11.40
N LEU A 83 7.78 -7.79 -10.65
CA LEU A 83 8.80 -7.52 -9.64
C LEU A 83 10.06 -6.88 -10.25
N GLN A 84 10.52 -7.34 -11.42
CA GLN A 84 11.68 -6.78 -12.11
C GLN A 84 11.44 -5.31 -12.54
N ILE A 85 10.24 -4.99 -13.02
CA ILE A 85 9.88 -3.61 -13.39
C ILE A 85 9.83 -2.74 -12.13
N MET A 86 9.25 -3.27 -11.04
CA MET A 86 9.17 -2.55 -9.78
C MET A 86 10.55 -2.23 -9.20
N GLU A 87 11.48 -3.17 -9.25
CA GLU A 87 12.86 -2.95 -8.79
C GLU A 87 13.53 -1.81 -9.57
N LYS A 88 13.39 -1.78 -10.90
CA LYS A 88 13.91 -0.68 -11.73
C LYS A 88 13.27 0.67 -11.37
N LEU A 89 11.97 0.68 -11.05
CA LEU A 89 11.26 1.88 -10.60
C LEU A 89 11.81 2.37 -9.26
N GLN A 90 12.03 1.47 -8.31
CA GLN A 90 12.62 1.79 -7.01
C GLN A 90 14.01 2.40 -7.13
N GLN A 91 14.89 1.79 -7.93
CA GLN A 91 16.24 2.29 -8.19
C GLN A 91 16.21 3.69 -8.80
N ARG A 92 15.29 3.94 -9.74
CA ARG A 92 15.13 5.26 -10.36
C ARG A 92 14.65 6.31 -9.37
N ILE A 93 13.67 5.98 -8.53
CA ILE A 93 13.16 6.89 -7.50
C ILE A 93 14.29 7.26 -6.53
N PHE A 94 15.07 6.29 -6.07
CA PHE A 94 16.19 6.55 -5.17
C PHE A 94 17.21 7.49 -5.78
N SER A 95 17.67 7.16 -6.99
CA SER A 95 18.68 7.96 -7.70
C SER A 95 18.19 9.37 -7.96
N LYS A 96 16.92 9.52 -8.42
CA LYS A 96 16.32 10.83 -8.70
C LYS A 96 16.18 11.66 -7.43
N SER A 97 15.69 11.07 -6.34
CA SER A 97 15.55 11.77 -5.06
C SER A 97 16.90 12.21 -4.51
N GLY A 98 17.91 11.33 -4.51
CA GLY A 98 19.25 11.65 -4.03
C GLY A 98 19.91 12.78 -4.82
N LEU A 99 19.88 12.68 -6.15
CA LEU A 99 20.44 13.72 -7.03
C LEU A 99 19.68 15.04 -6.92
N SER A 100 18.35 15.00 -6.79
CA SER A 100 17.55 16.21 -6.61
C SER A 100 17.85 16.91 -5.29
N ILE A 101 17.99 16.18 -4.19
CA ILE A 101 18.36 16.76 -2.89
C ILE A 101 19.77 17.34 -2.95
N ALA A 102 20.73 16.59 -3.47
CA ALA A 102 22.11 17.05 -3.61
C ALA A 102 22.24 18.34 -4.46
N TYR A 103 21.43 18.43 -5.53
CA TYR A 103 21.41 19.64 -6.40
C TYR A 103 20.73 20.83 -5.73
N ARG A 104 19.63 20.59 -5.01
CA ARG A 104 18.79 21.68 -4.45
C ARG A 104 19.34 22.23 -3.13
N LEU A 105 19.82 21.35 -2.25
CA LEU A 105 20.21 21.72 -0.89
C LEU A 105 21.21 22.91 -0.82
N PRO A 106 22.29 22.95 -1.64
CA PRO A 106 23.22 24.08 -1.63
C PRO A 106 22.65 25.37 -2.21
N LYS A 107 21.48 25.31 -2.85
CA LYS A 107 20.83 26.44 -3.54
C LYS A 107 19.58 26.92 -2.82
N VAL A 108 19.24 26.36 -1.67
CA VAL A 108 18.09 26.82 -0.87
C VAL A 108 18.39 28.21 -0.32
N LYS A 109 17.40 29.12 -0.40
CA LYS A 109 17.53 30.48 0.15
C LYS A 109 17.95 30.46 1.61
N THR A 110 18.98 31.25 1.95
CA THR A 110 19.53 31.31 3.30
C THR A 110 18.46 31.72 4.32
N GLU A 111 17.50 32.58 3.94
CA GLU A 111 16.41 33.04 4.82
C GLU A 111 15.51 31.88 5.28
N ILE A 112 15.27 30.89 4.40
CA ILE A 112 14.49 29.70 4.73
C ILE A 112 15.28 28.80 5.69
N MET A 113 16.60 28.68 5.49
CA MET A 113 17.46 27.88 6.35
C MET A 113 17.60 28.42 7.78
N HIS A 114 17.28 29.71 8.03
CA HIS A 114 17.24 30.24 9.40
C HIS A 114 16.12 29.64 10.25
N GLY A 115 15.04 29.12 9.63
CA GLY A 115 13.92 28.46 10.31
C GLY A 115 13.96 26.93 10.25
N GLU A 116 14.82 26.36 9.41
CA GLU A 116 14.94 24.93 9.17
C GLU A 116 16.34 24.42 9.54
N TYR A 117 16.42 23.25 10.14
CA TYR A 117 17.71 22.63 10.49
C TYR A 117 18.22 21.78 9.32
N GLY A 118 19.33 22.18 8.72
CA GLY A 118 19.89 21.52 7.53
C GLY A 118 20.03 19.98 7.63
N PRO A 119 20.60 19.42 8.72
CA PRO A 119 20.66 17.99 8.92
C PRO A 119 19.29 17.29 8.95
N GLU A 120 18.24 17.94 9.51
CA GLU A 120 16.88 17.39 9.48
C GLU A 120 16.35 17.28 8.05
N ILE A 121 16.64 18.29 7.19
CA ILE A 121 16.25 18.24 5.77
C ILE A 121 16.93 17.06 5.07
N VAL A 122 18.24 16.83 5.36
CA VAL A 122 18.98 15.68 4.79
C VAL A 122 18.40 14.36 5.28
N ASN A 123 18.01 14.25 6.55
CA ASN A 123 17.41 13.06 7.11
C ASN A 123 16.09 12.66 6.44
N ARG A 124 15.35 13.63 5.89
CA ARG A 124 14.14 13.35 5.10
C ARG A 124 14.45 12.53 3.83
N PHE A 125 15.71 12.48 3.38
CA PHE A 125 16.14 11.58 2.31
C PHE A 125 15.87 10.11 2.64
N PHE A 126 15.96 9.70 3.91
CA PHE A 126 15.69 8.32 4.31
C PHE A 126 14.22 7.91 4.11
N ASP A 127 13.29 8.88 3.99
CA ASP A 127 11.92 8.59 3.60
C ASP A 127 11.82 8.10 2.15
N THR A 128 12.83 8.30 1.32
CA THR A 128 12.91 7.68 -0.01
C THR A 128 12.86 6.15 0.07
N VAL A 129 13.49 5.55 1.08
CA VAL A 129 13.45 4.08 1.29
C VAL A 129 12.06 3.63 1.69
N ASN A 130 11.36 4.40 2.55
CA ASN A 130 9.98 4.12 2.93
C ASN A 130 9.04 4.27 1.72
N LEU A 131 9.25 5.31 0.91
CA LEU A 131 8.52 5.53 -0.34
C LEU A 131 8.71 4.37 -1.32
N GLN A 132 9.95 3.91 -1.53
CA GLN A 132 10.23 2.76 -2.42
C GLN A 132 9.50 1.50 -1.99
N LYS A 133 9.64 1.12 -0.71
CA LYS A 133 8.98 -0.07 -0.15
C LYS A 133 7.46 0.06 -0.18
N GLY A 134 6.95 1.23 0.14
CA GLY A 134 5.52 1.52 0.14
C GLY A 134 4.92 1.48 -1.27
N LEU A 135 5.60 2.08 -2.25
CA LEU A 135 5.17 2.01 -3.65
C LEU A 135 5.14 0.57 -4.17
N ALA A 136 6.12 -0.26 -3.83
CA ALA A 136 6.12 -1.67 -4.22
C ALA A 136 4.87 -2.39 -3.69
N LYS A 137 4.54 -2.21 -2.41
CA LYS A 137 3.33 -2.80 -1.83
C LYS A 137 2.04 -2.24 -2.45
N ILE A 138 1.98 -0.94 -2.72
CA ILE A 138 0.78 -0.32 -3.31
C ILE A 138 0.60 -0.77 -4.76
N LEU A 139 1.63 -0.73 -5.56
CA LEU A 139 1.53 -1.05 -6.99
C LEU A 139 1.42 -2.55 -7.27
N ILE A 140 1.96 -3.41 -6.42
CA ILE A 140 1.90 -4.88 -6.60
C ILE A 140 0.82 -5.47 -5.72
N ASP A 141 1.00 -5.45 -4.38
CA ASP A 141 0.14 -6.22 -3.48
C ASP A 141 -1.28 -5.65 -3.37
N PHE A 142 -1.40 -4.32 -3.17
CA PHE A 142 -2.70 -3.66 -3.07
C PHE A 142 -3.46 -3.73 -4.38
N SER A 143 -2.80 -3.49 -5.52
CA SER A 143 -3.43 -3.57 -6.84
C SER A 143 -3.85 -4.99 -7.19
N ALA A 144 -3.02 -5.99 -6.92
CA ALA A 144 -3.37 -7.39 -7.13
C ALA A 144 -4.57 -7.81 -6.27
N ALA A 145 -4.59 -7.41 -4.98
CA ALA A 145 -5.71 -7.69 -4.10
C ALA A 145 -7.00 -7.00 -4.57
N LEU A 146 -6.94 -5.74 -5.00
CA LEU A 146 -8.07 -5.02 -5.54
C LEU A 146 -8.63 -5.69 -6.80
N LEU A 147 -7.76 -6.03 -7.76
CA LEU A 147 -8.16 -6.73 -8.98
C LEU A 147 -8.76 -8.11 -8.67
N GLN A 148 -8.19 -8.84 -7.71
CA GLN A 148 -8.71 -10.14 -7.30
C GLN A 148 -10.11 -10.04 -6.67
N VAL A 149 -10.37 -9.00 -5.87
CA VAL A 149 -11.71 -8.71 -5.36
C VAL A 149 -12.67 -8.43 -6.52
N ILE A 150 -12.31 -7.53 -7.44
CA ILE A 150 -13.16 -7.17 -8.58
C ILE A 150 -13.47 -8.40 -9.44
N PHE A 151 -12.45 -9.12 -9.87
CA PHE A 151 -12.62 -10.29 -10.74
C PHE A 151 -13.33 -11.44 -10.02
N GLY A 152 -13.04 -11.68 -8.73
CA GLY A 152 -13.72 -12.67 -7.93
C GLY A 152 -15.21 -12.37 -7.79
N LEU A 153 -15.59 -11.11 -7.51
CA LEU A 153 -16.99 -10.70 -7.43
C LEU A 153 -17.70 -10.79 -8.78
N LEU A 154 -17.03 -10.41 -9.87
CA LEU A 154 -17.58 -10.58 -11.23
C LEU A 154 -17.85 -12.05 -11.54
N LEU A 155 -16.91 -12.95 -11.22
CA LEU A 155 -17.09 -14.37 -11.45
C LEU A 155 -18.21 -14.98 -10.59
N LEU A 156 -18.31 -14.58 -9.32
CA LEU A 156 -19.41 -14.99 -8.43
C LEU A 156 -20.79 -14.54 -8.97
N SER A 157 -20.86 -13.32 -9.51
CA SER A 157 -22.12 -12.77 -10.06
C SER A 157 -22.63 -13.57 -11.27
N VAL A 158 -21.73 -14.19 -12.03
CA VAL A 158 -22.09 -15.06 -13.17
C VAL A 158 -22.71 -16.38 -12.68
N TYR A 159 -22.33 -16.88 -11.51
CA TYR A 159 -22.90 -18.13 -11.00
C TYR A 159 -24.35 -17.99 -10.55
N HIS A 160 -24.65 -16.93 -9.78
CA HIS A 160 -26.02 -16.63 -9.37
C HIS A 160 -26.21 -15.15 -8.97
N PRO A 161 -27.34 -14.52 -9.33
CA PRO A 161 -27.60 -13.11 -9.00
C PRO A 161 -27.54 -12.77 -7.51
N THR A 162 -27.84 -13.71 -6.63
CA THR A 162 -27.73 -13.54 -5.17
C THR A 162 -26.32 -13.08 -4.75
N PHE A 163 -25.28 -13.53 -5.45
CA PHE A 163 -23.89 -13.15 -5.14
C PHE A 163 -23.57 -11.68 -5.46
N ILE A 164 -24.38 -11.02 -6.30
CA ILE A 164 -24.26 -9.57 -6.56
C ILE A 164 -24.49 -8.78 -5.28
N LEU A 165 -25.48 -9.17 -4.47
CA LEU A 165 -25.80 -8.50 -3.20
C LEU A 165 -24.60 -8.56 -2.23
N PHE A 166 -23.89 -9.69 -2.17
CA PHE A 166 -22.69 -9.83 -1.37
C PHE A 166 -21.58 -8.92 -1.87
N GLY A 167 -21.39 -8.82 -3.18
CA GLY A 167 -20.41 -7.91 -3.77
C GLY A 167 -20.70 -6.44 -3.45
N LEU A 168 -21.95 -6.01 -3.56
CA LEU A 168 -22.37 -4.64 -3.21
C LEU A 168 -22.18 -4.37 -1.71
N GLY A 169 -22.52 -5.35 -0.86
CA GLY A 169 -22.30 -5.25 0.59
C GLY A 169 -20.81 -5.09 0.93
N LEU A 170 -19.94 -5.86 0.28
CA LEU A 170 -18.49 -5.79 0.46
C LEU A 170 -17.95 -4.41 0.06
N ILE A 171 -18.29 -3.94 -1.14
CA ILE A 171 -17.86 -2.61 -1.64
C ILE A 171 -18.37 -1.51 -0.71
N GLY A 172 -19.63 -1.61 -0.27
CA GLY A 172 -20.23 -0.64 0.67
C GLY A 172 -19.45 -0.56 1.98
N ILE A 173 -19.15 -1.70 2.60
CA ILE A 173 -18.42 -1.74 3.87
C ILE A 173 -16.98 -1.25 3.71
N LEU A 174 -16.27 -1.65 2.65
CA LEU A 174 -14.93 -1.13 2.37
C LEU A 174 -14.95 0.39 2.23
N THR A 175 -15.91 0.92 1.46
CA THR A 175 -16.07 2.36 1.27
C THR A 175 -16.32 3.07 2.61
N LEU A 176 -17.17 2.52 3.48
CA LEU A 176 -17.44 3.07 4.81
C LEU A 176 -16.18 3.06 5.70
N ILE A 177 -15.43 1.95 5.71
CA ILE A 177 -14.19 1.87 6.46
C ILE A 177 -13.22 2.98 6.02
N PHE A 178 -12.97 3.10 4.72
CA PHE A 178 -12.05 4.12 4.19
C PHE A 178 -12.53 5.55 4.45
N TYR A 179 -13.83 5.81 4.31
CA TYR A 179 -14.40 7.13 4.50
C TYR A 179 -14.30 7.62 5.95
N PHE A 180 -14.64 6.76 6.91
CA PHE A 180 -14.66 7.16 8.33
C PHE A 180 -13.28 7.08 9.01
N SER A 181 -12.45 6.12 8.66
CA SER A 181 -11.16 5.91 9.32
C SER A 181 -9.96 6.52 8.58
N GLY A 182 -10.06 6.71 7.26
CA GLY A 182 -8.97 7.24 6.43
C GLY A 182 -8.40 8.58 6.89
N PRO A 183 -9.22 9.62 7.09
CA PRO A 183 -8.74 10.93 7.53
C PRO A 183 -8.04 10.89 8.89
N ARG A 184 -8.60 10.13 9.87
CA ARG A 184 -7.99 9.96 11.19
C ARG A 184 -6.67 9.17 11.12
N GLY A 185 -6.62 8.14 10.26
CA GLY A 185 -5.40 7.36 10.01
C GLY A 185 -4.28 8.25 9.49
N MET A 186 -4.57 9.09 8.49
CA MET A 186 -3.59 10.02 7.91
C MET A 186 -3.13 11.09 8.91
N GLU A 187 -4.04 11.69 9.66
CA GLU A 187 -3.70 12.69 10.68
C GLU A 187 -2.77 12.12 11.76
N THR A 188 -3.10 10.93 12.28
CA THR A 188 -2.29 10.28 13.32
C THR A 188 -0.93 9.86 12.79
N ALA A 189 -0.83 9.36 11.56
CA ALA A 189 0.43 9.00 10.92
C ALA A 189 1.35 10.22 10.70
N LEU A 190 0.81 11.36 10.27
CA LEU A 190 1.57 12.61 10.13
C LEU A 190 2.11 13.10 11.48
N LYS A 191 1.30 13.06 12.55
CA LYS A 191 1.74 13.46 13.89
C LYS A 191 2.80 12.52 14.45
N GLU A 192 2.61 11.20 14.29
CA GLU A 192 3.60 10.19 14.67
C GLU A 192 4.94 10.46 13.97
N SER A 193 4.93 10.66 12.66
CA SER A 193 6.11 10.98 11.88
C SER A 193 6.77 12.28 12.34
N SER A 194 6.00 13.31 12.65
CA SER A 194 6.53 14.58 13.15
C SER A 194 7.33 14.40 14.45
N TYR A 195 6.81 13.65 15.42
CA TYR A 195 7.53 13.40 16.68
C TYR A 195 8.72 12.46 16.50
N LYS A 196 8.68 11.53 15.54
CA LYS A 196 9.84 10.74 15.13
C LYS A 196 11.00 11.64 14.70
N TYR A 197 10.74 12.60 13.83
CA TYR A 197 11.77 13.57 13.36
C TYR A 197 12.22 14.52 14.45
N GLN A 198 11.34 15.02 15.30
CA GLN A 198 11.72 15.85 16.45
C GLN A 198 12.63 15.09 17.42
N THR A 199 12.38 13.80 17.61
CA THR A 199 13.25 12.94 18.45
C THR A 199 14.62 12.76 17.79
N ALA A 200 14.67 12.46 16.49
CA ALA A 200 15.91 12.34 15.74
C ALA A 200 16.73 13.65 15.81
N TYR A 201 16.08 14.78 15.53
CA TYR A 201 16.69 16.11 15.65
C TYR A 201 17.33 16.34 17.02
N TRP A 202 16.59 16.02 18.12
CA TRP A 202 17.15 16.20 19.45
C TRP A 202 18.36 15.32 19.72
N LEU A 203 18.34 14.06 19.27
CA LEU A 203 19.48 13.14 19.42
C LEU A 203 20.70 13.61 18.61
N GLU A 204 20.49 14.17 17.41
CA GLU A 204 21.55 14.78 16.61
C GLU A 204 22.14 16.01 17.30
N GLU A 205 21.31 16.88 17.89
CA GLU A 205 21.79 18.02 18.66
C GLU A 205 22.64 17.59 19.84
N VAL A 206 22.24 16.56 20.57
CA VAL A 206 23.02 15.99 21.67
C VAL A 206 24.36 15.44 21.13
N GLY A 207 24.35 14.76 19.99
CA GLY A 207 25.56 14.25 19.35
C GLY A 207 26.50 15.38 18.89
N ARG A 208 25.96 16.42 18.26
CA ARG A 208 26.71 17.59 17.79
C ARG A 208 27.34 18.40 18.93
N THR A 209 26.63 18.53 20.03
CA THR A 209 27.06 19.33 21.19
C THR A 209 27.61 18.47 22.33
N LEU A 210 28.10 17.26 22.02
CA LEU A 210 28.60 16.28 23.00
C LEU A 210 29.64 16.85 23.96
N ASN A 211 30.60 17.64 23.45
CA ASN A 211 31.64 18.25 24.27
C ASN A 211 31.07 19.27 25.26
N SER A 212 30.05 20.05 24.87
CA SER A 212 29.38 20.98 25.76
C SER A 212 28.69 20.27 26.91
N PHE A 213 28.01 19.14 26.64
CA PHE A 213 27.40 18.32 27.69
C PHE A 213 28.44 17.70 28.63
N LYS A 214 29.60 17.27 28.11
CA LYS A 214 30.71 16.75 28.95
C LYS A 214 31.31 17.84 29.86
N LEU A 215 31.42 19.06 29.37
CA LEU A 215 31.98 20.19 30.15
C LEU A 215 31.02 20.65 31.25
N VAL A 216 29.72 20.66 31.01
CA VAL A 216 28.68 21.03 32.01
C VAL A 216 28.53 19.98 33.10
N GLY A 217 29.04 18.75 32.90
CA GLY A 217 28.94 17.66 33.86
C GLY A 217 27.63 16.88 33.73
N SER A 218 27.21 16.20 34.80
CA SER A 218 26.03 15.33 34.75
C SER A 218 24.73 16.13 34.78
N THR A 219 24.27 16.55 33.60
CA THR A 219 22.94 17.16 33.41
C THR A 219 21.90 16.12 33.01
N ARG A 220 20.67 16.24 33.53
CA ARG A 220 19.53 15.40 33.11
C ARG A 220 18.81 15.91 31.87
N LEU A 221 19.21 17.08 31.34
CA LEU A 221 18.53 17.73 30.22
C LEU A 221 18.40 16.82 28.96
N PRO A 222 19.45 16.11 28.51
CA PRO A 222 19.33 15.27 27.30
C PRO A 222 18.25 14.19 27.44
N ILE A 223 18.21 13.51 28.58
CA ILE A 223 17.25 12.43 28.80
C ILE A 223 15.83 12.95 29.03
N LEU A 224 15.65 14.03 29.80
CA LEU A 224 14.32 14.58 30.07
C LEU A 224 13.64 15.11 28.80
N ARG A 225 14.39 15.76 27.92
CA ARG A 225 13.85 16.24 26.65
C ARG A 225 13.57 15.09 25.69
N ALA A 226 14.45 14.09 25.60
CA ALA A 226 14.24 12.91 24.79
C ALA A 226 12.99 12.14 25.28
N ASP A 227 12.87 11.92 26.59
CA ASP A 227 11.70 11.23 27.20
C ASP A 227 10.38 11.90 26.82
N LYS A 228 10.30 13.24 26.93
CA LYS A 228 9.10 14.00 26.55
C LYS A 228 8.73 13.80 25.07
N LEU A 229 9.71 13.80 24.17
CA LEU A 229 9.48 13.62 22.73
C LEU A 229 9.07 12.18 22.42
N ILE A 230 9.74 11.20 23.04
CA ILE A 230 9.44 9.78 22.90
C ILE A 230 8.03 9.47 23.45
N GLN A 231 7.64 10.04 24.59
CA GLN A 231 6.27 9.88 25.11
C GLN A 231 5.22 10.38 24.10
N ARG A 232 5.46 11.52 23.46
CA ARG A 232 4.57 12.04 22.42
C ARG A 232 4.54 11.13 21.18
N TYR A 233 5.69 10.62 20.75
CA TYR A 233 5.74 9.64 19.67
C TYR A 233 4.91 8.40 20.00
N VAL A 234 5.10 7.80 21.18
CA VAL A 234 4.37 6.61 21.62
C VAL A 234 2.87 6.87 21.74
N GLU A 235 2.47 8.07 22.22
CA GLU A 235 1.07 8.48 22.27
C GLU A 235 0.43 8.47 20.87
N PHE A 236 1.07 9.12 19.87
CA PHE A 236 0.53 9.18 18.53
C PHE A 236 0.63 7.85 17.79
N ARG A 237 1.69 7.06 18.01
CA ARG A 237 1.79 5.67 17.53
C ARG A 237 0.63 4.81 18.06
N SER A 238 0.29 4.92 19.32
CA SER A 238 -0.84 4.20 19.92
C SER A 238 -2.18 4.64 19.34
N LYS A 239 -2.37 5.95 19.10
CA LYS A 239 -3.57 6.48 18.44
C LYS A 239 -3.68 5.97 17.00
N HIS A 240 -2.58 6.00 16.24
CA HIS A 240 -2.54 5.47 14.88
C HIS A 240 -2.86 3.98 14.84
N PHE A 241 -2.23 3.20 15.70
CA PHE A 241 -2.48 1.75 15.82
C PHE A 241 -3.94 1.45 16.21
N SER A 242 -4.56 2.27 17.04
CA SER A 242 -5.98 2.11 17.39
C SER A 242 -6.90 2.26 16.17
N VAL A 243 -6.55 3.14 15.22
CA VAL A 243 -7.31 3.26 13.95
C VAL A 243 -7.14 1.99 13.11
N LEU A 244 -5.92 1.48 12.97
CA LEU A 244 -5.64 0.25 12.22
C LEU A 244 -6.36 -0.96 12.82
N ILE A 245 -6.33 -1.11 14.16
CA ILE A 245 -7.04 -2.18 14.87
C ILE A 245 -8.56 -2.06 14.68
N PHE A 246 -9.11 -0.85 14.69
CA PHE A 246 -10.53 -0.65 14.40
C PHE A 246 -10.89 -1.15 12.99
N GLN A 247 -10.11 -0.77 11.97
CA GLN A 247 -10.29 -1.23 10.60
C GLN A 247 -10.24 -2.76 10.50
N TYR A 248 -9.27 -3.35 11.18
CA TYR A 248 -9.08 -4.81 11.18
C TYR A 248 -10.23 -5.54 11.90
N LYS A 249 -10.71 -5.02 13.04
CA LYS A 249 -11.87 -5.59 13.74
C LYS A 249 -13.14 -5.58 12.88
N VAL A 250 -13.43 -4.47 12.21
CA VAL A 250 -14.60 -4.37 11.30
C VAL A 250 -14.46 -5.38 10.17
N MET A 251 -13.26 -5.53 9.60
CA MET A 251 -12.98 -6.52 8.56
C MET A 251 -13.22 -7.96 9.05
N ILE A 252 -12.77 -8.32 10.26
CA ILE A 252 -12.99 -9.66 10.82
C ILE A 252 -14.48 -9.95 10.98
N ILE A 253 -15.24 -9.01 11.54
CA ILE A 253 -16.69 -9.16 11.70
C ILE A 253 -17.34 -9.38 10.33
N PHE A 254 -16.94 -8.57 9.35
CA PHE A 254 -17.44 -8.70 8.00
C PHE A 254 -17.06 -10.04 7.33
N LYS A 255 -15.83 -10.51 7.52
CA LYS A 255 -15.35 -11.82 7.07
C LYS A 255 -16.25 -12.94 7.59
N ILE A 256 -16.57 -12.93 8.89
CA ILE A 256 -17.44 -13.92 9.52
C ILE A 256 -18.85 -13.87 8.88
N LEU A 257 -19.41 -12.66 8.74
CA LEU A 257 -20.74 -12.47 8.15
C LEU A 257 -20.80 -12.99 6.70
N ILE A 258 -19.82 -12.61 5.87
CA ILE A 258 -19.79 -13.05 4.46
C ILE A 258 -19.65 -14.56 4.36
N VAL A 259 -18.67 -15.15 5.03
CA VAL A 259 -18.44 -16.60 4.94
C VAL A 259 -19.68 -17.37 5.41
N THR A 260 -20.25 -16.99 6.55
CA THR A 260 -21.45 -17.65 7.07
C THR A 260 -22.65 -17.48 6.11
N SER A 261 -22.90 -16.25 5.62
CA SER A 261 -24.02 -15.98 4.72
C SER A 261 -23.89 -16.74 3.39
N LEU A 262 -22.66 -16.85 2.88
CA LEU A 262 -22.41 -17.55 1.61
C LEU A 262 -22.50 -19.07 1.75
N LEU A 263 -22.04 -19.64 2.87
CA LEU A 263 -22.24 -21.05 3.18
C LEU A 263 -23.74 -21.39 3.25
N VAL A 264 -24.52 -20.55 3.95
CA VAL A 264 -25.97 -20.75 4.06
C VAL A 264 -26.66 -20.57 2.69
N ALA A 265 -26.41 -19.43 2.01
CA ALA A 265 -27.03 -19.17 0.70
C ALA A 265 -26.60 -20.19 -0.35
N GLY A 266 -25.31 -20.51 -0.44
CA GLY A 266 -24.78 -21.49 -1.39
C GLY A 266 -25.36 -22.89 -1.15
N SER A 267 -25.48 -23.31 0.11
CA SER A 267 -26.11 -24.59 0.46
C SER A 267 -27.60 -24.62 0.06
N LEU A 268 -28.34 -23.53 0.29
CA LEU A 268 -29.75 -23.44 -0.11
C LEU A 268 -29.90 -23.46 -1.63
N LEU A 269 -29.02 -22.76 -2.38
CA LEU A 269 -29.04 -22.78 -3.84
C LEU A 269 -28.72 -24.18 -4.39
N LEU A 270 -27.80 -24.90 -3.73
CA LEU A 270 -27.44 -26.28 -4.10
C LEU A 270 -28.61 -27.25 -3.83
N ILE A 271 -29.24 -27.16 -2.66
CA ILE A 271 -30.40 -28.02 -2.29
C ILE A 271 -31.58 -27.78 -3.23
N ASN A 272 -31.77 -26.54 -3.72
CA ASN A 272 -32.82 -26.18 -4.66
C ASN A 272 -32.43 -26.40 -6.14
N ASP A 273 -31.34 -27.14 -6.42
CA ASP A 273 -30.84 -27.43 -7.77
C ASP A 273 -30.57 -26.20 -8.66
N GLN A 274 -30.34 -25.04 -8.04
CA GLN A 274 -30.06 -23.79 -8.77
C GLN A 274 -28.58 -23.66 -9.17
N ILE A 275 -27.69 -24.38 -8.48
CA ILE A 275 -26.26 -24.46 -8.79
C ILE A 275 -25.80 -25.93 -8.69
N SER A 276 -24.78 -26.26 -9.48
CA SER A 276 -24.14 -27.58 -9.38
C SER A 276 -23.17 -27.69 -8.21
N ILE A 277 -22.83 -28.92 -7.78
CA ILE A 277 -21.79 -29.14 -6.75
C ILE A 277 -20.46 -28.52 -7.17
N GLY A 278 -20.08 -28.63 -8.45
CA GLY A 278 -18.86 -27.99 -8.96
C GLY A 278 -18.88 -26.46 -8.86
N GLN A 279 -20.02 -25.82 -9.15
CA GLN A 279 -20.21 -24.40 -8.98
C GLN A 279 -20.16 -23.98 -7.51
N PHE A 280 -20.78 -24.75 -6.62
CA PHE A 280 -20.72 -24.49 -5.17
C PHE A 280 -19.29 -24.48 -4.66
N VAL A 281 -18.51 -25.54 -4.95
CA VAL A 281 -17.11 -25.64 -4.52
C VAL A 281 -16.25 -24.51 -5.14
N ALA A 282 -16.47 -24.20 -6.41
CA ALA A 282 -15.74 -23.08 -7.05
C ALA A 282 -16.11 -21.73 -6.41
N ALA A 283 -17.38 -21.49 -6.09
CA ALA A 283 -17.82 -20.31 -5.38
C ALA A 283 -17.14 -20.18 -4.01
N GLU A 284 -17.06 -21.27 -3.23
CA GLU A 284 -16.34 -21.28 -1.95
C GLU A 284 -14.85 -20.92 -2.12
N VAL A 285 -14.17 -21.48 -3.12
CA VAL A 285 -12.77 -21.12 -3.40
C VAL A 285 -12.64 -19.64 -3.76
N ILE A 286 -13.52 -19.09 -4.60
CA ILE A 286 -13.49 -17.68 -4.96
C ILE A 286 -13.73 -16.79 -3.75
N ILE A 287 -14.67 -17.14 -2.88
CA ILE A 287 -14.98 -16.40 -1.66
C ILE A 287 -13.76 -16.35 -0.74
N VAL A 288 -13.09 -17.46 -0.52
CA VAL A 288 -11.85 -17.51 0.26
C VAL A 288 -10.79 -16.59 -0.34
N LEU A 289 -10.61 -16.60 -1.67
CA LEU A 289 -9.69 -15.72 -2.37
C LEU A 289 -10.06 -14.25 -2.20
N VAL A 290 -11.34 -13.88 -2.36
CA VAL A 290 -11.85 -12.51 -2.20
C VAL A 290 -11.63 -12.03 -0.75
N VAL A 291 -12.00 -12.84 0.22
CA VAL A 291 -11.85 -12.50 1.66
C VAL A 291 -10.38 -12.29 2.02
N ASN A 292 -9.48 -13.16 1.57
CA ASN A 292 -8.05 -12.99 1.80
C ASN A 292 -7.49 -11.72 1.10
N SER A 293 -8.03 -11.36 -0.05
CA SER A 293 -7.66 -10.15 -0.76
C SER A 293 -8.15 -8.90 -0.04
N VAL A 294 -9.37 -8.91 0.51
CA VAL A 294 -9.88 -7.83 1.37
C VAL A 294 -9.02 -7.66 2.63
N GLU A 295 -8.61 -8.76 3.25
CA GLU A 295 -7.70 -8.75 4.38
C GLU A 295 -6.36 -8.07 4.03
N LYS A 296 -5.77 -8.44 2.87
CA LYS A 296 -4.57 -7.79 2.36
C LYS A 296 -4.76 -6.29 2.12
N LEU A 297 -5.90 -5.87 1.55
CA LEU A 297 -6.22 -4.45 1.36
C LEU A 297 -6.21 -3.68 2.68
N ILE A 298 -6.87 -4.20 3.71
CA ILE A 298 -6.95 -3.56 5.03
C ILE A 298 -5.56 -3.51 5.71
N LEU A 299 -4.81 -4.61 5.69
CA LEU A 299 -3.46 -4.65 6.26
C LEU A 299 -2.47 -3.75 5.51
N SER A 300 -2.71 -3.49 4.24
CA SER A 300 -1.88 -2.57 3.44
C SER A 300 -2.12 -1.10 3.76
N LEU A 301 -3.19 -0.73 4.50
CA LEU A 301 -3.50 0.67 4.83
C LEU A 301 -2.38 1.36 5.62
N GLU A 302 -1.75 0.67 6.58
CA GLU A 302 -0.58 1.20 7.28
C GLU A 302 0.51 1.64 6.28
N THR A 303 0.81 0.77 5.32
CA THR A 303 1.80 1.08 4.27
C THR A 303 1.36 2.26 3.38
N VAL A 304 0.06 2.38 3.10
CA VAL A 304 -0.48 3.53 2.34
C VAL A 304 -0.26 4.83 3.11
N TYR A 305 -0.57 4.86 4.41
CA TYR A 305 -0.35 6.04 5.24
C TYR A 305 1.14 6.38 5.32
N ASP A 306 2.01 5.41 5.59
CA ASP A 306 3.47 5.62 5.65
C ASP A 306 4.03 6.15 4.33
N THR A 307 3.52 5.64 3.20
CA THR A 307 3.93 6.10 1.86
C THR A 307 3.50 7.54 1.61
N LEU A 308 2.27 7.90 1.98
CA LEU A 308 1.77 9.27 1.84
C LEU A 308 2.55 10.25 2.72
N VAL A 309 2.90 9.84 3.96
CA VAL A 309 3.75 10.62 4.85
C VAL A 309 5.15 10.79 4.26
N ALA A 310 5.74 9.73 3.70
CA ALA A 310 7.05 9.79 3.06
C ALA A 310 7.05 10.74 1.84
N VAL A 311 6.03 10.66 0.99
CA VAL A 311 5.84 11.57 -0.15
C VAL A 311 5.70 13.02 0.30
N GLU A 312 4.96 13.28 1.38
CA GLU A 312 4.79 14.63 1.93
C GLU A 312 6.12 15.19 2.45
N LYS A 313 6.87 14.38 3.21
CA LYS A 313 8.17 14.79 3.75
C LYS A 313 9.20 15.07 2.65
N LEU A 314 9.28 14.22 1.63
CA LEU A 314 10.13 14.44 0.46
C LEU A 314 9.65 15.64 -0.36
N GLY A 315 8.34 15.78 -0.54
CA GLY A 315 7.73 16.90 -1.24
C GLY A 315 8.10 18.24 -0.61
N HIS A 316 8.08 18.33 0.71
CA HIS A 316 8.49 19.55 1.43
C HIS A 316 9.94 19.97 1.06
N VAL A 317 10.87 19.01 0.95
CA VAL A 317 12.25 19.31 0.54
C VAL A 317 12.31 19.80 -0.92
N MET A 318 11.46 19.22 -1.78
CA MET A 318 11.41 19.61 -3.19
C MET A 318 10.74 20.96 -3.42
N ASP A 319 9.92 21.42 -2.49
CA ASP A 319 9.21 22.72 -2.58
C ASP A 319 10.01 23.88 -1.99
N LEU A 320 11.15 23.64 -1.33
CA LEU A 320 12.00 24.72 -0.81
C LEU A 320 12.41 25.67 -1.94
N GLU A 321 12.24 26.97 -1.71
CA GLU A 321 12.62 27.98 -2.69
C GLU A 321 14.14 28.02 -2.87
N LEU A 322 14.56 28.08 -4.12
CA LEU A 322 15.98 28.17 -4.49
C LEU A 322 16.38 29.63 -4.73
N GLU A 323 17.65 29.93 -4.50
CA GLU A 323 18.25 31.19 -4.88
C GLU A 323 18.22 31.34 -6.41
N HIS A 324 17.85 32.54 -6.88
CA HIS A 324 17.94 32.87 -8.29
C HIS A 324 19.40 33.17 -8.64
N HIS A 325 20.09 32.19 -9.21
CA HIS A 325 21.42 32.44 -9.78
C HIS A 325 21.26 33.17 -11.10
N SER A 326 21.89 34.34 -11.19
CA SER A 326 22.02 35.08 -12.46
C SER A 326 22.81 34.23 -13.47
N PRO A 327 22.52 34.29 -14.79
CA PRO A 327 23.24 33.52 -15.81
C PRO A 327 24.74 33.76 -15.91
N SER A 328 25.28 34.72 -15.16
CA SER A 328 26.69 35.06 -15.12
C SER A 328 27.57 34.10 -14.29
N ASP A 329 26.97 33.22 -13.49
CA ASP A 329 27.72 32.22 -12.72
C ASP A 329 27.99 30.97 -13.56
N LYS A 330 28.58 31.16 -14.74
CA LYS A 330 29.22 30.08 -15.48
C LYS A 330 30.43 29.64 -14.70
N VAL A 331 30.29 28.48 -14.11
CA VAL A 331 31.28 27.67 -13.44
C VAL A 331 32.63 27.71 -14.16
N ILE A 332 33.66 28.06 -13.38
CA ILE A 332 35.05 27.76 -13.66
C ILE A 332 35.23 26.24 -13.68
#